data_1671ebbdcf96855c907f963094b815a2
#
_entry.id   1671ebbdcf96855c907f963094b815a2
#
_cell.length_a   1.000
_cell.length_b   1.000
_cell.length_c   1.000
_cell.angle_alpha   90.00
_cell.angle_beta   90.00
_cell.angle_gamma   90.00
#
_symmetry.space_group_name_H-M   'P 1'
#
loop_
_entity.id
_entity.type
_entity.pdbx_description
1 polymer ?
#
loop_
_entity_poly.entity_id
_entity_poly.type
_entity_poly.pdbx_seq_one_letter_code
_entity_poly.pdbx_strand_id
1 'polypeptide(L)'
;ADYYHVEVFSEEHWKLLENYFQEYVKRDCNMMLTPLFTSPLDTAIGLERTTCQLIDVEVKDGEYVFGFEKLKRWIDLCKKCGIEYFEMSHLFSQWGAKYAPKVVATVNGKKEKIFGWHTPAVGEYTKFLESFLPQLTAKLRKWEIADVTYFHISDEPREEHLESYKAAKESLGNMLDGFHTFDALSSYEFYRHGLIDKPVPGNNEIEEFLANGLTDMWTYYCTGQFYEVSNRFMSMPSARNRIYGVQLYKYKIIGVLHWGYNFYNSQYSIEHINPYEVTDAAGAFPSG
;
A
#
# COMPACT_ATOMS: atom_id res chain seq x y z
N ALA A 1 5.97 13.31 -7.84
CA ALA A 1 6.22 14.74 -7.68
C ALA A 1 7.70 15.06 -7.87
N ASP A 2 8.59 14.45 -7.09
CA ASP A 2 10.03 14.77 -7.08
C ASP A 2 10.69 14.67 -8.45
N TYR A 3 10.51 13.56 -9.16
CA TYR A 3 11.06 13.35 -10.50
C TYR A 3 10.61 14.43 -11.51
N TYR A 4 9.40 14.95 -11.37
CA TYR A 4 8.82 15.98 -12.25
C TYR A 4 9.05 17.40 -11.72
N HIS A 5 9.73 17.58 -10.59
CA HIS A 5 9.97 18.87 -9.95
C HIS A 5 8.69 19.69 -9.72
N VAL A 6 7.62 19.02 -9.31
CA VAL A 6 6.34 19.65 -8.96
C VAL A 6 6.02 19.44 -7.49
N GLU A 7 5.31 20.39 -6.90
CA GLU A 7 4.85 20.26 -5.52
C GLU A 7 3.76 19.18 -5.43
N VAL A 8 3.83 18.35 -4.36
CA VAL A 8 2.85 17.29 -4.11
C VAL A 8 1.45 17.87 -3.99
N PHE A 9 0.53 17.35 -4.80
CA PHE A 9 -0.87 17.77 -4.91
C PHE A 9 -1.08 19.22 -5.38
N SER A 10 -0.08 19.85 -6.04
CA SER A 10 -0.30 21.05 -6.86
C SER A 10 -1.18 20.73 -8.07
N GLU A 11 -1.68 21.75 -8.76
CA GLU A 11 -2.49 21.54 -9.97
C GLU A 11 -1.70 20.84 -11.10
N GLU A 12 -0.40 21.10 -11.18
CA GLU A 12 0.51 20.39 -12.08
C GLU A 12 0.63 18.91 -11.71
N HIS A 13 0.74 18.60 -10.40
CA HIS A 13 0.78 17.21 -9.93
C HIS A 13 -0.54 16.47 -10.21
N TRP A 14 -1.69 17.12 -9.99
CA TRP A 14 -3.00 16.53 -10.32
C TRP A 14 -3.14 16.19 -11.79
N LYS A 15 -2.62 17.03 -12.69
CA LYS A 15 -2.58 16.73 -14.14
C LYS A 15 -1.71 15.52 -14.46
N LEU A 16 -0.54 15.41 -13.83
CA LEU A 16 0.34 14.25 -13.99
C LEU A 16 -0.35 12.97 -13.48
N LEU A 17 -0.99 13.03 -12.31
CA LEU A 17 -1.74 11.91 -11.75
C LEU A 17 -2.88 11.48 -12.70
N GLU A 18 -3.64 12.41 -13.29
CA GLU A 18 -4.67 12.08 -14.25
C GLU A 18 -4.12 11.33 -15.45
N ASN A 19 -2.98 11.77 -16.01
CA ASN A 19 -2.32 11.07 -17.11
C ASN A 19 -1.90 9.65 -16.72
N TYR A 20 -1.31 9.47 -15.54
CA TYR A 20 -0.93 8.15 -15.03
C TYR A 20 -2.14 7.25 -14.82
N PHE A 21 -3.23 7.75 -14.26
CA PHE A 21 -4.45 6.95 -14.03
C PHE A 21 -5.08 6.51 -15.34
N GLN A 22 -5.12 7.38 -16.35
CA GLN A 22 -5.60 7.02 -17.69
C GLN A 22 -4.74 5.93 -18.36
N GLU A 23 -3.40 6.04 -18.26
CA GLU A 23 -2.50 5.01 -18.78
C GLU A 23 -2.60 3.70 -18.00
N TYR A 24 -2.83 3.76 -16.70
CA TYR A 24 -3.03 2.60 -15.82
C TYR A 24 -4.26 1.80 -16.22
N VAL A 25 -5.40 2.46 -16.40
CA VAL A 25 -6.65 1.83 -16.82
C VAL A 25 -6.56 1.25 -18.24
N LYS A 26 -5.85 1.90 -19.16
CA LYS A 26 -5.58 1.35 -20.52
C LYS A 26 -4.80 0.03 -20.50
N ARG A 27 -4.21 -0.35 -19.38
CA ARG A 27 -3.49 -1.62 -19.17
C ARG A 27 -4.30 -2.60 -18.33
N ASP A 28 -5.63 -2.41 -18.26
CA ASP A 28 -6.59 -3.23 -17.52
C ASP A 28 -6.32 -3.29 -15.99
N CYS A 29 -5.64 -2.27 -15.46
CA CYS A 29 -5.45 -2.11 -14.01
C CYS A 29 -6.60 -1.29 -13.45
N ASN A 30 -7.27 -1.78 -12.40
CA ASN A 30 -8.50 -1.21 -11.89
C ASN A 30 -8.52 -0.88 -10.40
N MET A 31 -7.40 -1.10 -9.68
CA MET A 31 -7.25 -0.79 -8.25
C MET A 31 -6.09 0.17 -8.03
N MET A 32 -6.27 1.19 -7.21
CA MET A 32 -5.28 2.24 -6.98
C MET A 32 -4.88 2.36 -5.52
N LEU A 33 -3.55 2.29 -5.26
CA LEU A 33 -2.98 2.63 -3.96
C LEU A 33 -3.26 4.09 -3.63
N THR A 34 -3.97 4.31 -2.54
CA THR A 34 -4.48 5.60 -2.08
C THR A 34 -3.70 6.04 -0.84
N PRO A 35 -2.79 7.01 -0.95
CA PRO A 35 -1.90 7.39 0.14
C PRO A 35 -2.61 8.24 1.19
N LEU A 36 -3.29 7.59 2.15
CA LEU A 36 -3.87 8.28 3.31
C LEU A 36 -2.78 9.09 4.01
N PHE A 37 -1.68 8.42 4.34
CA PHE A 37 -0.42 8.98 4.84
C PHE A 37 0.72 8.52 3.92
N THR A 38 1.94 9.01 4.15
CA THR A 38 3.09 8.62 3.34
C THR A 38 3.36 7.13 3.51
N SER A 39 3.21 6.39 2.41
CA SER A 39 3.37 4.93 2.44
C SER A 39 4.80 4.54 2.88
N PRO A 40 4.94 3.58 3.81
CA PRO A 40 6.25 3.10 4.27
C PRO A 40 6.91 2.09 3.33
N LEU A 41 6.25 1.72 2.22
CA LEU A 41 6.74 0.70 1.29
C LEU A 41 8.15 0.99 0.79
N ASP A 42 8.99 -0.05 0.78
CA ASP A 42 10.41 -0.01 0.36
C ASP A 42 11.17 1.20 0.92
N THR A 43 10.99 1.46 2.21
CA THR A 43 11.66 2.55 2.92
C THR A 43 12.40 1.98 4.13
N ALA A 44 13.71 2.13 4.19
CA ALA A 44 14.52 1.67 5.32
C ALA A 44 14.11 2.37 6.61
N ILE A 45 14.23 1.66 7.74
CA ILE A 45 13.98 2.22 9.07
C ILE A 45 14.85 3.46 9.27
N GLY A 46 14.24 4.57 9.63
CA GLY A 46 14.93 5.85 9.84
C GLY A 46 15.07 6.73 8.59
N LEU A 47 14.80 6.19 7.39
CA LEU A 47 14.71 6.98 6.17
C LEU A 47 13.29 7.50 5.94
N GLU A 48 13.17 8.51 5.10
CA GLU A 48 11.88 9.13 4.79
C GLU A 48 11.79 9.48 3.31
N ARG A 49 10.59 9.26 2.76
CA ARG A 49 10.21 9.80 1.46
C ARG A 49 9.61 11.19 1.60
N THR A 50 9.55 11.92 0.50
CA THR A 50 8.73 13.13 0.37
C THR A 50 7.32 12.87 0.86
N THR A 51 6.80 13.79 1.68
CA THR A 51 5.47 13.66 2.26
C THR A 51 4.40 13.63 1.17
N CYS A 52 3.73 12.50 1.05
CA CYS A 52 2.60 12.29 0.16
C CYS A 52 1.43 11.73 0.98
N GLN A 53 0.55 12.62 1.45
CA GLN A 53 -0.63 12.24 2.24
C GLN A 53 -1.87 13.02 1.80
N LEU A 54 -2.97 12.30 1.61
CA LEU A 54 -4.25 12.84 1.18
C LEU A 54 -5.09 13.39 2.33
N ILE A 55 -4.73 13.04 3.56
CA ILE A 55 -5.42 13.51 4.77
C ILE A 55 -4.67 14.71 5.33
N ASP A 56 -5.35 15.85 5.38
CA ASP A 56 -4.85 16.97 6.17
C ASP A 56 -5.08 16.68 7.65
N VAL A 57 -4.05 16.86 8.45
CA VAL A 57 -4.12 16.69 9.91
C VAL A 57 -3.74 18.00 10.56
N GLU A 58 -4.56 18.47 11.47
CA GLU A 58 -4.28 19.63 12.32
C GLU A 58 -4.43 19.25 13.80
N VAL A 59 -3.54 19.73 14.65
CA VAL A 59 -3.65 19.57 16.09
C VAL A 59 -4.14 20.89 16.68
N LYS A 60 -5.35 20.89 17.25
CA LYS A 60 -6.00 22.02 17.91
C LYS A 60 -6.37 21.64 19.34
N ASP A 61 -5.88 22.40 20.31
CA ASP A 61 -6.18 22.19 21.73
C ASP A 61 -5.94 20.73 22.21
N GLY A 62 -4.94 20.05 21.61
CA GLY A 62 -4.62 18.65 21.90
C GLY A 62 -5.45 17.62 21.15
N GLU A 63 -6.43 18.03 20.35
CA GLU A 63 -7.29 17.16 19.56
C GLU A 63 -6.90 17.16 18.09
N TYR A 64 -7.15 16.02 17.38
CA TYR A 64 -6.90 15.88 15.95
C TYR A 64 -8.12 16.33 15.13
N VAL A 65 -7.87 17.19 14.17
CA VAL A 65 -8.86 17.61 13.16
C VAL A 65 -8.39 17.12 11.79
N PHE A 66 -9.28 16.44 11.04
CA PHE A 66 -8.96 15.83 9.76
C PHE A 66 -9.67 16.51 8.60
N GLY A 67 -8.90 16.84 7.55
CA GLY A 67 -9.41 17.30 6.26
C GLY A 67 -9.37 16.17 5.22
N PHE A 68 -10.49 15.98 4.50
CA PHE A 68 -10.67 14.88 3.55
C PHE A 68 -10.80 15.36 2.09
N GLU A 69 -10.59 16.63 1.82
CA GLU A 69 -10.82 17.25 0.50
C GLU A 69 -9.91 16.67 -0.58
N LYS A 70 -8.63 16.48 -0.27
CA LYS A 70 -7.66 15.86 -1.19
C LYS A 70 -8.01 14.40 -1.44
N LEU A 71 -8.40 13.64 -0.40
CA LEU A 71 -8.85 12.26 -0.56
C LEU A 71 -10.09 12.18 -1.44
N LYS A 72 -11.05 13.07 -1.24
CA LYS A 72 -12.27 13.13 -2.09
C LYS A 72 -11.89 13.41 -3.54
N ARG A 73 -11.02 14.40 -3.78
CA ARG A 73 -10.53 14.75 -5.13
C ARG A 73 -9.81 13.56 -5.79
N TRP A 74 -8.99 12.83 -5.03
CA TRP A 74 -8.31 11.62 -5.50
C TRP A 74 -9.31 10.56 -5.97
N ILE A 75 -10.29 10.24 -5.13
CA ILE A 75 -11.32 9.25 -5.43
C ILE A 75 -12.13 9.66 -6.66
N ASP A 76 -12.52 10.93 -6.76
CA ASP A 76 -13.27 11.44 -7.91
C ASP A 76 -12.45 11.36 -9.21
N LEU A 77 -11.15 11.67 -9.13
CA LEU A 77 -10.23 11.55 -10.26
C LEU A 77 -10.04 10.07 -10.67
N CYS A 78 -9.87 9.17 -9.70
CA CYS A 78 -9.80 7.74 -9.96
C CYS A 78 -11.05 7.23 -10.69
N LYS A 79 -12.24 7.55 -10.16
CA LYS A 79 -13.53 7.18 -10.78
C LYS A 79 -13.66 7.77 -12.19
N LYS A 80 -13.30 9.03 -12.39
CA LYS A 80 -13.30 9.70 -13.69
C LYS A 80 -12.43 8.96 -14.72
N CYS A 81 -11.30 8.41 -14.29
CA CYS A 81 -10.38 7.68 -15.15
C CYS A 81 -10.78 6.21 -15.37
N GLY A 82 -11.74 5.66 -14.59
CA GLY A 82 -12.19 4.27 -14.70
C GLY A 82 -11.56 3.32 -13.68
N ILE A 83 -10.94 3.83 -12.62
CA ILE A 83 -10.47 3.03 -11.49
C ILE A 83 -11.67 2.70 -10.60
N GLU A 84 -11.80 1.42 -10.23
CA GLU A 84 -12.98 0.86 -9.56
C GLU A 84 -12.72 0.57 -8.10
N TYR A 85 -11.49 0.19 -7.72
CA TYR A 85 -11.12 -0.27 -6.39
C TYR A 85 -10.06 0.63 -5.76
N PHE A 86 -10.09 0.71 -4.42
CA PHE A 86 -9.21 1.57 -3.65
C PHE A 86 -8.44 0.76 -2.62
N GLU A 87 -7.13 0.78 -2.75
CA GLU A 87 -6.18 0.21 -1.82
C GLU A 87 -5.71 1.31 -0.88
N MET A 88 -6.17 1.32 0.37
CA MET A 88 -5.72 2.30 1.36
C MET A 88 -4.30 1.99 1.79
N SER A 89 -3.45 3.01 1.84
CA SER A 89 -2.05 2.82 2.23
C SER A 89 -1.93 2.21 3.62
N HIS A 90 -0.85 1.50 3.84
CA HIS A 90 -0.56 0.72 5.03
C HIS A 90 -0.77 1.52 6.32
N LEU A 91 -1.54 0.97 7.26
CA LEU A 91 -1.80 1.60 8.55
C LEU A 91 -0.57 1.52 9.47
N PHE A 92 0.28 0.52 9.27
CA PHE A 92 1.52 0.33 10.04
C PHE A 92 2.71 0.12 9.11
N SER A 93 3.91 0.16 9.66
CA SER A 93 5.13 -0.04 8.90
C SER A 93 5.22 -1.44 8.30
N GLN A 94 5.96 -1.56 7.18
CA GLN A 94 6.30 -2.83 6.54
C GLN A 94 7.11 -3.74 7.50
N TRP A 95 7.14 -5.04 7.18
CA TRP A 95 7.93 -6.07 7.89
C TRP A 95 7.62 -6.15 9.37
N GLY A 96 6.33 -6.30 9.70
CA GLY A 96 5.90 -6.68 11.02
C GLY A 96 5.11 -5.66 11.81
N ALA A 97 4.63 -4.59 11.20
CA ALA A 97 3.70 -3.64 11.82
C ALA A 97 4.21 -3.05 13.17
N LYS A 98 5.52 -2.78 13.27
CA LYS A 98 6.14 -2.34 14.54
C LYS A 98 5.99 -0.85 14.82
N TYR A 99 5.82 -0.04 13.76
CA TYR A 99 5.82 1.41 13.85
C TYR A 99 4.68 2.03 13.07
N ALA A 100 4.40 3.29 13.37
CA ALA A 100 3.50 4.13 12.57
C ALA A 100 4.13 4.50 11.22
N PRO A 101 3.34 4.73 10.16
CA PRO A 101 3.81 5.40 8.97
C PRO A 101 4.13 6.87 9.27
N LYS A 102 4.81 7.53 8.33
CA LYS A 102 5.05 8.98 8.43
C LYS A 102 3.73 9.74 8.31
N VAL A 103 3.39 10.49 9.37
CA VAL A 103 2.24 11.40 9.42
C VAL A 103 2.75 12.80 9.73
N VAL A 104 2.35 13.76 8.90
CA VAL A 104 2.65 15.19 9.07
C VAL A 104 1.36 15.92 9.43
N ALA A 105 1.40 16.72 10.48
CA ALA A 105 0.28 17.56 10.92
C ALA A 105 0.66 19.05 10.95
N THR A 106 -0.36 19.90 10.94
CA THR A 106 -0.19 21.31 11.27
C THR A 106 -0.36 21.48 12.77
N VAL A 107 0.71 21.85 13.46
CA VAL A 107 0.73 22.11 14.91
C VAL A 107 1.10 23.57 15.12
N ASN A 108 0.23 24.35 15.77
CA ASN A 108 0.44 25.79 15.97
C ASN A 108 0.79 26.54 14.67
N GLY A 109 0.13 26.17 13.55
CA GLY A 109 0.35 26.80 12.24
C GLY A 109 1.60 26.34 11.49
N LYS A 110 2.39 25.40 12.02
CA LYS A 110 3.57 24.83 11.37
C LYS A 110 3.38 23.37 11.03
N LYS A 111 3.96 22.94 9.91
CA LYS A 111 4.00 21.53 9.52
C LYS A 111 5.05 20.78 10.33
N GLU A 112 4.65 19.75 11.05
CA GLU A 112 5.51 18.92 11.88
C GLU A 112 5.22 17.44 11.64
N LYS A 113 6.26 16.59 11.63
CA LYS A 113 6.10 15.16 11.63
C LYS A 113 5.72 14.71 13.05
N ILE A 114 4.50 14.20 13.20
CA ILE A 114 3.98 13.75 14.49
C ILE A 114 4.16 12.25 14.71
N PHE A 115 4.19 11.44 13.63
CA PHE A 115 4.43 9.99 13.69
C PHE A 115 5.41 9.54 12.60
N GLY A 116 5.98 8.37 12.80
CA GLY A 116 6.94 7.74 11.90
C GLY A 116 7.71 6.60 12.57
N TRP A 117 8.90 6.26 12.09
CA TRP A 117 9.74 5.16 12.60
C TRP A 117 10.10 5.25 14.10
N HIS A 118 9.94 6.41 14.72
CA HIS A 118 10.16 6.62 16.15
C HIS A 118 8.92 6.32 17.01
N THR A 119 7.78 6.07 16.38
CA THR A 119 6.50 5.88 17.08
C THR A 119 6.09 4.42 17.01
N PRO A 120 5.99 3.71 18.14
CA PRO A 120 5.45 2.35 18.16
C PRO A 120 4.04 2.28 17.56
N ALA A 121 3.72 1.17 16.91
CA ALA A 121 2.42 0.90 16.32
C ALA A 121 1.29 0.96 17.37
N VAL A 122 1.55 0.45 18.56
CA VAL A 122 0.60 0.41 19.68
C VAL A 122 0.95 1.51 20.69
N GLY A 123 -0.06 2.28 21.11
CA GLY A 123 0.08 3.37 22.08
C GLY A 123 -0.49 4.69 21.57
N GLU A 124 0.33 5.73 21.44
CA GLU A 124 -0.14 7.05 20.97
C GLU A 124 -0.70 7.01 19.55
N TYR A 125 -0.07 6.22 18.68
CA TYR A 125 -0.57 6.07 17.31
C TYR A 125 -1.93 5.34 17.27
N THR A 126 -2.18 4.39 18.16
CA THR A 126 -3.50 3.76 18.28
C THR A 126 -4.59 4.80 18.63
N LYS A 127 -4.32 5.70 19.57
CA LYS A 127 -5.26 6.78 19.93
C LYS A 127 -5.55 7.72 18.75
N PHE A 128 -4.53 7.98 17.93
CA PHE A 128 -4.71 8.73 16.69
C PHE A 128 -5.63 7.96 15.72
N LEU A 129 -5.44 6.66 15.55
CA LEU A 129 -6.29 5.82 14.69
C LEU A 129 -7.72 5.72 15.22
N GLU A 130 -7.93 5.66 16.55
CA GLU A 130 -9.25 5.70 17.20
C GLU A 130 -10.02 6.99 16.87
N SER A 131 -9.30 8.11 16.72
CA SER A 131 -9.92 9.38 16.30
C SER A 131 -10.12 9.45 14.78
N PHE A 132 -9.20 8.88 13.98
CA PHE A 132 -9.15 9.01 12.52
C PHE A 132 -10.06 8.01 11.80
N LEU A 133 -9.92 6.70 12.09
CA LEU A 133 -10.57 5.66 11.30
C LEU A 133 -12.10 5.71 11.31
N PRO A 134 -12.79 6.03 12.44
CA PRO A 134 -14.24 6.17 12.41
C PRO A 134 -14.72 7.30 11.49
N GLN A 135 -13.97 8.39 11.41
CA GLN A 135 -14.29 9.51 10.52
C GLN A 135 -14.02 9.13 9.05
N LEU A 136 -12.90 8.47 8.77
CA LEU A 136 -12.58 7.98 7.43
C LEU A 136 -13.64 6.98 6.94
N THR A 137 -13.94 5.94 7.71
CA THR A 137 -14.90 4.89 7.33
C THR A 137 -16.30 5.44 7.10
N ALA A 138 -16.73 6.43 7.91
CA ALA A 138 -17.99 7.16 7.69
C ALA A 138 -17.99 7.91 6.34
N LYS A 139 -16.86 8.54 5.97
CA LYS A 139 -16.72 9.21 4.66
C LYS A 139 -16.77 8.20 3.51
N LEU A 140 -16.04 7.07 3.61
CA LEU A 140 -16.02 6.04 2.57
C LEU A 140 -17.41 5.43 2.34
N ARG A 141 -18.18 5.18 3.40
CA ARG A 141 -19.60 4.77 3.30
C ARG A 141 -20.47 5.85 2.66
N LYS A 142 -20.33 7.12 3.08
CA LYS A 142 -21.06 8.24 2.49
C LYS A 142 -20.73 8.44 0.99
N TRP A 143 -19.53 8.11 0.55
CA TRP A 143 -19.11 8.20 -0.85
C TRP A 143 -19.41 6.93 -1.66
N GLU A 144 -20.07 5.95 -1.02
CA GLU A 144 -20.51 4.69 -1.62
C GLU A 144 -19.35 3.89 -2.25
N ILE A 145 -18.23 3.82 -1.53
CA ILE A 145 -17.04 3.06 -1.94
C ILE A 145 -16.56 2.08 -0.89
N ALA A 146 -17.33 1.83 0.17
CA ALA A 146 -16.93 0.93 1.25
C ALA A 146 -16.64 -0.49 0.71
N ASP A 147 -17.52 -1.02 -0.14
CA ASP A 147 -17.42 -2.40 -0.66
C ASP A 147 -16.25 -2.61 -1.64
N VAL A 148 -15.69 -1.52 -2.19
CA VAL A 148 -14.56 -1.53 -3.13
C VAL A 148 -13.28 -0.98 -2.50
N THR A 149 -13.28 -0.82 -1.18
CA THR A 149 -12.14 -0.32 -0.41
C THR A 149 -11.48 -1.43 0.40
N TYR A 150 -10.17 -1.51 0.29
CA TYR A 150 -9.32 -2.48 0.96
C TYR A 150 -8.28 -1.75 1.81
N PHE A 151 -8.07 -2.23 3.04
CA PHE A 151 -7.08 -1.67 3.96
C PHE A 151 -5.89 -2.58 4.12
N HIS A 152 -4.70 -2.05 3.91
CA HIS A 152 -3.47 -2.69 4.34
C HIS A 152 -3.24 -2.49 5.84
N ILE A 153 -2.90 -3.59 6.52
CA ILE A 153 -2.43 -3.52 7.91
C ILE A 153 -0.93 -3.23 7.89
N SER A 154 -0.16 -4.08 7.22
CA SER A 154 1.29 -3.98 7.08
C SER A 154 1.70 -4.47 5.70
N ASP A 155 2.97 -4.85 5.52
CA ASP A 155 3.49 -5.39 4.27
C ASP A 155 4.54 -6.47 4.56
N GLU A 156 4.46 -7.57 3.82
CA GLU A 156 5.37 -8.73 3.87
C GLU A 156 5.80 -9.17 5.29
N PRO A 157 4.86 -9.35 6.24
CA PRO A 157 5.23 -9.91 7.53
C PRO A 157 5.68 -11.37 7.38
N ARG A 158 6.67 -11.77 8.17
CA ARG A 158 7.16 -13.15 8.30
C ARG A 158 6.73 -13.73 9.64
N GLU A 159 6.88 -15.04 9.85
CA GLU A 159 6.51 -15.72 11.10
C GLU A 159 7.09 -15.06 12.34
N GLU A 160 8.32 -14.59 12.28
CA GLU A 160 8.97 -13.83 13.36
C GLU A 160 8.26 -12.52 13.75
N HIS A 161 7.34 -12.05 12.88
CA HIS A 161 6.55 -10.84 13.07
C HIS A 161 5.13 -11.11 13.59
N LEU A 162 4.78 -12.39 13.84
CA LEU A 162 3.41 -12.77 14.19
C LEU A 162 2.88 -12.00 15.40
N GLU A 163 3.67 -11.91 16.46
CA GLU A 163 3.25 -11.23 17.69
C GLU A 163 3.08 -9.71 17.49
N SER A 164 4.00 -9.05 16.78
CA SER A 164 3.90 -7.60 16.54
C SER A 164 2.74 -7.27 15.60
N TYR A 165 2.53 -8.08 14.57
CA TYR A 165 1.41 -7.93 13.66
C TYR A 165 0.07 -8.14 14.39
N LYS A 166 -0.03 -9.19 15.21
CA LYS A 166 -1.19 -9.48 16.04
C LYS A 166 -1.52 -8.31 16.95
N ALA A 167 -0.54 -7.78 17.68
CA ALA A 167 -0.74 -6.62 18.55
C ALA A 167 -1.22 -5.39 17.79
N ALA A 168 -0.67 -5.11 16.61
CA ALA A 168 -1.12 -4.02 15.75
C ALA A 168 -2.55 -4.24 15.25
N LYS A 169 -2.89 -5.46 14.78
CA LYS A 169 -4.26 -5.81 14.33
C LYS A 169 -5.26 -5.69 15.47
N GLU A 170 -4.95 -6.23 16.65
CA GLU A 170 -5.80 -6.15 17.83
C GLU A 170 -6.03 -4.70 18.29
N SER A 171 -5.03 -3.82 18.14
CA SER A 171 -5.17 -2.40 18.47
C SER A 171 -6.19 -1.66 17.58
N LEU A 172 -6.52 -2.19 16.41
CA LEU A 172 -7.56 -1.63 15.55
C LEU A 172 -8.98 -1.95 16.05
N GLY A 173 -9.15 -2.97 16.91
CA GLY A 173 -10.46 -3.37 17.41
C GLY A 173 -11.48 -3.56 16.28
N ASN A 174 -12.61 -2.86 16.37
CA ASN A 174 -13.70 -2.89 15.40
C ASN A 174 -13.72 -1.69 14.43
N MET A 175 -12.64 -0.89 14.39
CA MET A 175 -12.61 0.36 13.60
C MET A 175 -12.75 0.12 12.09
N LEU A 176 -12.41 -1.08 11.61
CA LEU A 176 -12.51 -1.48 10.20
C LEU A 176 -13.66 -2.47 9.92
N ASP A 177 -14.59 -2.64 10.83
CA ASP A 177 -15.72 -3.56 10.63
C ASP A 177 -16.51 -3.20 9.35
N GLY A 178 -16.74 -4.21 8.51
CA GLY A 178 -17.39 -4.04 7.22
C GLY A 178 -16.50 -3.51 6.09
N PHE A 179 -15.18 -3.50 6.30
CA PHE A 179 -14.18 -3.26 5.26
C PHE A 179 -13.27 -4.48 5.08
N HIS A 180 -12.76 -4.68 3.89
CA HIS A 180 -11.80 -5.73 3.62
C HIS A 180 -10.42 -5.33 4.15
N THR A 181 -9.75 -6.27 4.82
CA THR A 181 -8.33 -6.15 5.16
C THR A 181 -7.52 -7.16 4.35
N PHE A 182 -6.38 -6.72 3.82
CA PHE A 182 -5.51 -7.56 2.99
C PHE A 182 -4.05 -7.12 3.13
N ASP A 183 -3.12 -8.03 2.91
CA ASP A 183 -1.69 -7.72 2.90
C ASP A 183 -0.95 -8.67 1.94
N ALA A 184 0.13 -8.19 1.34
CA ALA A 184 1.16 -9.03 0.75
C ALA A 184 1.74 -9.90 1.86
N LEU A 185 1.49 -11.21 1.81
CA LEU A 185 1.68 -12.09 2.96
C LEU A 185 1.77 -13.54 2.52
N SER A 186 2.94 -14.14 2.61
CA SER A 186 3.22 -15.50 2.13
C SER A 186 3.15 -16.59 3.22
N SER A 187 3.11 -16.25 4.50
CA SER A 187 2.93 -17.25 5.58
C SER A 187 1.46 -17.52 5.86
N TYR A 188 1.04 -18.77 5.67
CA TYR A 188 -0.33 -19.22 5.93
C TYR A 188 -0.74 -19.08 7.41
N GLU A 189 0.22 -19.05 8.34
CA GLU A 189 -0.03 -18.92 9.77
C GLU A 189 -0.86 -17.69 10.15
N PHE A 190 -0.63 -16.55 9.51
CA PHE A 190 -1.42 -15.33 9.75
C PHE A 190 -2.90 -15.52 9.40
N TYR A 191 -3.16 -16.19 8.27
CA TYR A 191 -4.53 -16.52 7.87
C TYR A 191 -5.17 -17.56 8.80
N ARG A 192 -4.43 -18.60 9.16
CA ARG A 192 -4.87 -19.64 10.09
C ARG A 192 -5.26 -19.07 11.46
N HIS A 193 -4.56 -18.05 11.91
CA HIS A 193 -4.86 -17.34 13.18
C HIS A 193 -5.94 -16.26 13.03
N GLY A 194 -6.57 -16.10 11.87
CA GLY A 194 -7.62 -15.09 11.63
C GLY A 194 -7.15 -13.65 11.72
N LEU A 195 -5.85 -13.40 11.49
CA LEU A 195 -5.26 -12.07 11.58
C LEU A 195 -5.47 -11.23 10.31
N ILE A 196 -5.77 -11.88 9.21
CA ILE A 196 -6.00 -11.23 7.91
C ILE A 196 -7.17 -11.90 7.18
N ASP A 197 -8.04 -11.10 6.56
CA ASP A 197 -9.20 -11.62 5.85
C ASP A 197 -8.83 -12.11 4.45
N LYS A 198 -7.97 -11.36 3.77
CA LYS A 198 -7.52 -11.68 2.41
C LYS A 198 -5.99 -11.67 2.36
N PRO A 199 -5.32 -12.80 2.58
CA PRO A 199 -3.89 -12.92 2.35
C PRO A 199 -3.60 -12.86 0.85
N VAL A 200 -2.49 -12.22 0.48
CA VAL A 200 -2.00 -12.14 -0.89
C VAL A 200 -0.60 -12.74 -0.93
N PRO A 201 -0.46 -14.07 -1.07
CA PRO A 201 0.85 -14.71 -1.12
C PRO A 201 1.63 -14.38 -2.40
N GLY A 202 2.94 -14.41 -2.32
CA GLY A 202 3.79 -14.44 -3.50
C GLY A 202 3.42 -15.61 -4.40
N ASN A 203 3.54 -15.44 -5.71
CA ASN A 203 3.11 -16.48 -6.66
C ASN A 203 3.93 -17.78 -6.58
N ASN A 204 5.05 -17.79 -5.86
CA ASN A 204 5.83 -18.96 -5.46
C ASN A 204 5.34 -19.64 -4.17
N GLU A 205 4.41 -19.02 -3.43
CA GLU A 205 3.96 -19.49 -2.10
C GLU A 205 2.44 -19.81 -2.07
N ILE A 206 1.79 -19.87 -3.22
CA ILE A 206 0.33 -20.09 -3.29
C ILE A 206 -0.11 -21.50 -2.90
N GLU A 207 0.78 -22.49 -2.97
CA GLU A 207 0.41 -23.92 -2.85
C GLU A 207 -0.18 -24.26 -1.49
N GLU A 208 0.38 -23.74 -0.39
CA GLU A 208 -0.12 -24.00 0.95
C GLU A 208 -1.55 -23.46 1.14
N PHE A 209 -1.82 -22.27 0.64
CA PHE A 209 -3.16 -21.67 0.71
C PHE A 209 -4.19 -22.48 -0.10
N LEU A 210 -3.83 -22.93 -1.30
CA LEU A 210 -4.67 -23.77 -2.15
C LEU A 210 -4.93 -25.14 -1.51
N ALA A 211 -3.90 -25.77 -0.93
CA ALA A 211 -4.00 -27.06 -0.25
C ALA A 211 -4.95 -27.00 0.97
N ASN A 212 -5.05 -25.84 1.62
CA ASN A 212 -5.97 -25.57 2.72
C ASN A 212 -7.34 -25.04 2.27
N GLY A 213 -7.63 -25.04 0.96
CA GLY A 213 -8.95 -24.76 0.41
C GLY A 213 -9.28 -23.27 0.29
N LEU A 214 -8.30 -22.38 0.32
CA LEU A 214 -8.54 -20.96 0.10
C LEU A 214 -9.04 -20.74 -1.35
N THR A 215 -10.18 -20.08 -1.49
CA THR A 215 -10.78 -19.66 -2.75
C THR A 215 -10.70 -18.13 -2.89
N ASP A 216 -10.97 -17.63 -4.08
CA ASP A 216 -10.97 -16.19 -4.36
C ASP A 216 -9.65 -15.51 -3.96
N MET A 217 -8.56 -16.24 -4.13
CA MET A 217 -7.22 -15.83 -3.74
C MET A 217 -6.67 -14.76 -4.69
N TRP A 218 -5.91 -13.84 -4.13
CA TRP A 218 -5.04 -12.95 -4.86
C TRP A 218 -3.60 -13.45 -4.77
N THR A 219 -2.71 -12.92 -5.60
CA THR A 219 -1.28 -13.19 -5.53
C THR A 219 -0.48 -11.96 -5.94
N TYR A 220 0.79 -11.93 -5.62
CA TYR A 220 1.70 -10.91 -6.09
C TYR A 220 3.02 -11.51 -6.56
N TYR A 221 3.83 -10.71 -7.20
CA TYR A 221 5.25 -10.93 -7.41
C TYR A 221 6.00 -9.60 -7.26
N CYS A 222 7.21 -9.69 -6.76
CA CYS A 222 8.14 -8.58 -6.67
C CYS A 222 9.55 -9.04 -7.05
N THR A 223 10.58 -8.49 -6.45
CA THR A 223 11.97 -8.87 -6.73
C THR A 223 12.35 -10.26 -6.21
N GLY A 224 11.63 -10.79 -5.22
CA GLY A 224 11.88 -12.13 -4.66
C GLY A 224 11.48 -13.29 -5.58
N GLN A 225 10.54 -13.07 -6.50
CA GLN A 225 10.02 -14.11 -7.40
C GLN A 225 10.75 -14.10 -8.75
N PHE A 226 12.05 -14.30 -8.75
CA PHE A 226 12.88 -14.18 -9.96
C PHE A 226 13.28 -15.51 -10.61
N TYR A 227 13.03 -16.66 -9.98
CA TYR A 227 13.61 -17.93 -10.43
C TYR A 227 12.59 -18.91 -11.05
N GLU A 228 11.70 -19.50 -10.27
CA GLU A 228 10.86 -20.63 -10.71
C GLU A 228 9.47 -20.23 -11.22
N VAL A 229 9.04 -19.01 -10.98
CA VAL A 229 7.70 -18.52 -11.27
C VAL A 229 7.70 -17.39 -12.29
N SER A 230 6.52 -17.03 -12.76
CA SER A 230 6.34 -15.90 -13.68
C SER A 230 6.63 -14.58 -13.01
N ASN A 231 7.32 -13.70 -13.74
CA ASN A 231 7.58 -12.32 -13.34
C ASN A 231 7.84 -11.48 -14.61
N ARG A 232 8.01 -10.17 -14.46
CA ARG A 232 8.18 -9.20 -15.55
C ARG A 232 9.58 -8.60 -15.64
N PHE A 233 10.59 -9.23 -15.09
CA PHE A 233 11.95 -8.75 -15.28
C PHE A 233 12.34 -8.75 -16.76
N MET A 234 12.96 -7.68 -17.21
CA MET A 234 13.41 -7.55 -18.61
C MET A 234 14.42 -8.65 -19.02
N SER A 235 15.19 -9.15 -18.06
CA SER A 235 16.13 -10.25 -18.24
C SER A 235 15.45 -11.62 -18.39
N MET A 236 14.17 -11.73 -18.06
CA MET A 236 13.43 -13.00 -18.22
C MET A 236 12.90 -13.19 -19.64
N PRO A 237 12.85 -14.45 -20.13
CA PRO A 237 12.15 -14.76 -21.37
C PRO A 237 10.70 -14.24 -21.36
N SER A 238 10.30 -13.56 -22.42
CA SER A 238 8.93 -12.99 -22.52
C SER A 238 7.81 -14.04 -22.38
N ALA A 239 8.11 -15.32 -22.67
CA ALA A 239 7.19 -16.42 -22.41
C ALA A 239 6.78 -16.56 -20.95
N ARG A 240 7.66 -16.27 -20.00
CA ARG A 240 7.35 -16.30 -18.56
C ARG A 240 6.33 -15.22 -18.16
N ASN A 241 6.42 -14.06 -18.78
CA ASN A 241 5.44 -13.01 -18.58
C ASN A 241 4.08 -13.39 -19.21
N ARG A 242 4.10 -13.91 -20.42
CA ARG A 242 2.89 -14.26 -21.16
C ARG A 242 2.09 -15.41 -20.53
N ILE A 243 2.75 -16.39 -19.91
CA ILE A 243 2.09 -17.53 -19.26
C ILE A 243 1.37 -17.14 -17.97
N TYR A 244 1.68 -16.00 -17.40
CA TYR A 244 1.13 -15.57 -16.09
C TYR A 244 -0.39 -15.57 -16.08
N GLY A 245 -1.04 -15.00 -17.09
CA GLY A 245 -2.50 -15.01 -17.19
C GLY A 245 -3.12 -16.43 -17.22
N VAL A 246 -2.43 -17.38 -17.88
CA VAL A 246 -2.84 -18.80 -17.90
C VAL A 246 -2.69 -19.42 -16.50
N GLN A 247 -1.64 -19.07 -15.78
CA GLN A 247 -1.44 -19.53 -14.39
C GLN A 247 -2.53 -18.98 -13.47
N LEU A 248 -2.86 -17.68 -13.55
CA LEU A 248 -3.96 -17.08 -12.79
C LEU A 248 -5.27 -17.83 -13.05
N TYR A 249 -5.60 -18.09 -14.31
CA TYR A 249 -6.80 -18.83 -14.67
C TYR A 249 -6.77 -20.28 -14.13
N LYS A 250 -5.66 -20.99 -14.28
CA LYS A 250 -5.50 -22.38 -13.81
C LYS A 250 -5.74 -22.51 -12.31
N TYR A 251 -5.20 -21.59 -11.53
CA TYR A 251 -5.28 -21.60 -10.06
C TYR A 251 -6.49 -20.81 -9.53
N LYS A 252 -7.35 -20.31 -10.42
CA LYS A 252 -8.54 -19.49 -10.07
C LYS A 252 -8.19 -18.27 -9.22
N ILE A 253 -7.06 -17.65 -9.52
CA ILE A 253 -6.64 -16.40 -8.89
C ILE A 253 -7.48 -15.26 -9.46
N ILE A 254 -8.12 -14.48 -8.59
CA ILE A 254 -9.05 -13.41 -9.00
C ILE A 254 -8.49 -12.00 -8.85
N GLY A 255 -7.31 -11.85 -8.27
CA GLY A 255 -6.65 -10.55 -8.10
C GLY A 255 -5.13 -10.66 -8.13
N VAL A 256 -4.50 -9.59 -8.55
CA VAL A 256 -3.04 -9.45 -8.56
C VAL A 256 -2.68 -8.14 -7.89
N LEU A 257 -1.87 -8.22 -6.85
CA LEU A 257 -1.29 -7.07 -6.19
C LEU A 257 0.06 -6.74 -6.80
N HIS A 258 0.35 -5.46 -6.94
CA HIS A 258 1.70 -5.00 -7.29
C HIS A 258 2.04 -3.76 -6.46
N TRP A 259 3.17 -3.78 -5.78
CA TRP A 259 3.59 -2.76 -4.82
C TRP A 259 3.82 -1.36 -5.42
N GLY A 260 4.08 -1.25 -6.71
CA GLY A 260 4.37 0.03 -7.33
C GLY A 260 4.03 0.07 -8.81
N TYR A 261 3.54 1.22 -9.26
CA TYR A 261 3.26 1.52 -10.66
C TYR A 261 4.40 2.35 -11.27
N ASN A 262 4.85 3.37 -10.55
CA ASN A 262 5.97 4.23 -10.92
C ASN A 262 6.82 4.52 -9.68
N PHE A 263 8.06 4.06 -9.70
CA PHE A 263 8.96 4.17 -8.56
C PHE A 263 10.28 4.77 -9.01
N TYR A 264 10.65 5.90 -8.42
CA TYR A 264 11.81 6.72 -8.80
C TYR A 264 12.83 6.81 -7.66
N ASN A 265 13.03 5.72 -6.93
CA ASN A 265 14.02 5.63 -5.86
C ASN A 265 14.85 4.37 -6.04
N SER A 266 16.05 4.37 -5.47
CA SER A 266 16.83 3.16 -5.24
C SER A 266 16.13 2.27 -4.19
N GLN A 267 16.60 1.04 -4.03
CA GLN A 267 16.12 0.13 -2.98
C GLN A 267 16.13 0.83 -1.62
N TYR A 268 15.12 0.55 -0.80
CA TYR A 268 14.89 1.14 0.52
C TYR A 268 14.71 2.66 0.52
N SER A 269 14.47 3.25 -0.64
CA SER A 269 14.31 4.71 -0.81
C SER A 269 15.51 5.53 -0.31
N ILE A 270 16.72 5.00 -0.46
CA ILE A 270 17.95 5.64 -0.02
C ILE A 270 18.21 6.93 -0.80
N GLU A 271 17.99 6.90 -2.13
CA GLU A 271 18.19 8.06 -3.01
C GLU A 271 17.16 8.07 -4.15
N HIS A 272 16.93 9.26 -4.71
CA HIS A 272 16.15 9.41 -5.94
C HIS A 272 16.99 8.99 -7.14
N ILE A 273 16.40 8.20 -8.02
CA ILE A 273 17.05 7.77 -9.27
C ILE A 273 16.19 8.12 -10.48
N ASN A 274 16.83 8.26 -11.64
CA ASN A 274 16.14 8.24 -12.91
C ASN A 274 16.08 6.79 -13.42
N PRO A 275 14.94 6.10 -13.38
CA PRO A 275 14.83 4.69 -13.77
C PRO A 275 15.02 4.48 -15.28
N TYR A 276 15.04 5.55 -16.08
CA TYR A 276 15.38 5.47 -17.52
C TYR A 276 16.88 5.47 -17.78
N GLU A 277 17.69 5.80 -16.79
CA GLU A 277 19.15 5.79 -16.84
C GLU A 277 19.74 4.72 -15.92
N VAL A 278 19.10 4.49 -14.77
CA VAL A 278 19.49 3.51 -13.75
C VAL A 278 18.40 2.45 -13.67
N THR A 279 18.57 1.35 -14.39
CA THR A 279 17.54 0.32 -14.62
C THR A 279 17.51 -0.79 -13.59
N ASP A 280 18.52 -0.86 -12.70
CA ASP A 280 18.71 -1.91 -11.70
C ASP A 280 18.58 -1.39 -10.25
N ALA A 281 17.90 -0.28 -10.04
CA ALA A 281 17.74 0.38 -8.75
C ALA A 281 19.09 0.62 -8.02
N ALA A 282 20.10 1.08 -8.76
CA ALA A 282 21.48 1.28 -8.31
C ALA A 282 22.20 -0.01 -7.85
N GLY A 283 22.00 -1.10 -8.60
CA GLY A 283 22.65 -2.39 -8.36
C GLY A 283 21.97 -3.26 -7.30
N ALA A 284 20.80 -2.85 -6.82
CA ALA A 284 20.09 -3.58 -5.78
C ALA A 284 19.29 -4.79 -6.30
N PHE A 285 18.89 -4.76 -7.57
CA PHE A 285 18.07 -5.81 -8.19
C PHE A 285 18.79 -6.44 -9.38
N PRO A 286 18.44 -7.69 -9.74
CA PRO A 286 18.94 -8.27 -11.00
C PRO A 286 18.60 -7.34 -12.15
N SER A 287 19.58 -7.06 -12.98
CA SER A 287 19.39 -6.20 -14.17
C SER A 287 18.21 -6.71 -14.98
N GLY A 288 17.18 -5.92 -15.02
CA GLY A 288 15.97 -6.21 -15.78
C GLY A 288 15.82 -5.22 -16.89
#